data_94f2b958c9d61039caeea9175a2fa287
#
_entry.id   94f2b958c9d61039caeea9175a2fa287
#
_cell.length_a   1.000
_cell.length_b   1.000
_cell.length_c   1.000
_cell.angle_alpha   90.00
_cell.angle_beta   90.00
_cell.angle_gamma   90.00
#
_symmetry.space_group_name_H-M   'P 1'
#
loop_
_entity.id
_entity.type
_entity.pdbx_description
1 polymer ?
#
loop_
_entity_poly.entity_id
_entity_poly.type
_entity_poly.pdbx_seq_one_letter_code
_entity_poly.pdbx_strand_id
1 'polypeptide(L)'
;LSALYKSKVLCTYHKRVLPNYGVFDEKRYFSEGKDTATIKYNGKKISFLICEDVWTEGLVESLVKQGVDIILCINASPFEVKKQQKRIDQITNKIAGNEVALVYLNALGGQDNVVFDGGSFVYDGRKGLIFELPQFSLTSEIIDLNAGTKLLPKIYNDLEIILNGLVLALH
;
A
#
# COMPACT_ATOMS: atom_id res chain seq x y z
N LEU A 1 6.71 4.94 -10.58
CA LEU A 1 5.81 3.84 -10.96
C LEU A 1 5.28 4.08 -12.36
N SER A 2 5.25 3.05 -13.22
CA SER A 2 4.65 3.15 -14.56
C SER A 2 3.55 2.10 -14.72
N ALA A 3 2.41 2.52 -15.25
CA ALA A 3 1.33 1.62 -15.64
C ALA A 3 1.56 1.18 -17.09
N LEU A 4 1.59 -0.13 -17.31
CA LEU A 4 1.87 -0.73 -18.62
C LEU A 4 0.66 -1.52 -19.12
N TYR A 5 0.33 -1.38 -20.39
CA TYR A 5 -0.69 -2.17 -21.06
C TYR A 5 -0.30 -2.44 -22.51
N LYS A 6 -0.33 -3.71 -22.93
CA LYS A 6 0.05 -4.16 -24.28
C LYS A 6 1.36 -3.54 -24.76
N SER A 7 2.40 -3.67 -23.93
CA SER A 7 3.76 -3.14 -24.16
C SER A 7 3.87 -1.61 -24.33
N LYS A 8 2.85 -0.86 -23.91
CA LYS A 8 2.86 0.61 -23.91
C LYS A 8 2.78 1.14 -22.49
N VAL A 9 3.51 2.22 -22.20
CA VAL A 9 3.36 3.00 -20.98
C VAL A 9 2.09 3.84 -21.09
N LEU A 10 1.11 3.60 -20.23
CA LEU A 10 -0.13 4.39 -20.16
C LEU A 10 0.07 5.69 -19.39
N CYS A 11 0.78 5.61 -18.28
CA CYS A 11 1.19 6.78 -17.52
C CYS A 11 2.40 6.43 -16.63
N THR A 12 3.09 7.46 -16.17
CA THR A 12 4.13 7.36 -15.15
C THR A 12 3.76 8.25 -13.97
N TYR A 13 3.84 7.70 -12.78
CA TYR A 13 3.66 8.41 -11.52
C TYR A 13 5.01 8.59 -10.84
N HIS A 14 5.34 9.81 -10.47
CA HIS A 14 6.50 10.15 -9.65
C HIS A 14 6.05 10.38 -8.22
N LYS A 15 6.72 9.70 -7.27
CA LYS A 15 6.44 9.83 -5.84
C LYS A 15 6.46 11.30 -5.42
N ARG A 16 5.43 11.74 -4.70
CA ARG A 16 5.24 13.16 -4.35
C ARG A 16 5.85 13.52 -3.01
N VAL A 17 5.89 12.56 -2.10
CA VAL A 17 6.45 12.77 -0.76
C VAL A 17 7.64 11.85 -0.55
N LEU A 18 8.81 12.44 -0.43
CA LEU A 18 10.07 11.73 -0.24
C LEU A 18 10.46 11.76 1.23
N PRO A 19 10.36 10.63 1.98
CA PRO A 19 10.79 10.59 3.37
C PRO A 19 12.30 10.79 3.46
N ASN A 20 12.72 11.56 4.46
CA ASN A 20 14.13 11.85 4.74
C ASN A 20 14.37 11.80 6.26
N TYR A 21 13.92 10.72 6.88
CA TYR A 21 14.00 10.46 8.31
C TYR A 21 14.17 8.96 8.59
N GLY A 22 14.71 8.61 9.76
CA GLY A 22 14.97 7.22 10.15
C GLY A 22 15.90 6.52 9.17
N VAL A 23 15.41 5.47 8.51
CA VAL A 23 16.15 4.69 7.52
C VAL A 23 16.06 5.25 6.09
N PHE A 24 15.29 6.32 5.89
CA PHE A 24 15.03 6.89 4.57
C PHE A 24 15.89 8.12 4.30
N ASP A 25 16.49 8.16 3.11
CA ASP A 25 17.29 9.29 2.59
C ASP A 25 16.95 9.52 1.10
N GLU A 26 15.63 9.55 0.78
CA GLU A 26 15.17 9.61 -0.61
C GLU A 26 15.50 10.95 -1.29
N LYS A 27 15.47 12.06 -0.54
CA LYS A 27 15.75 13.40 -1.08
C LYS A 27 17.18 13.56 -1.58
N ARG A 28 18.08 12.67 -1.15
CA ARG A 28 19.46 12.64 -1.63
C ARG A 28 19.57 12.24 -3.11
N TYR A 29 18.66 11.38 -3.56
CA TYR A 29 18.74 10.74 -4.89
C TYR A 29 17.60 11.14 -5.82
N PHE A 30 16.48 11.61 -5.29
CA PHE A 30 15.26 11.84 -6.05
C PHE A 30 14.68 13.24 -5.82
N SER A 31 13.93 13.71 -6.80
CA SER A 31 13.11 14.91 -6.70
C SER A 31 11.63 14.54 -6.59
N GLU A 32 10.89 15.33 -5.84
CA GLU A 32 9.45 15.15 -5.61
C GLU A 32 8.66 15.30 -6.91
N GLY A 33 7.74 14.35 -7.15
CA GLY A 33 6.72 14.49 -8.19
C GLY A 33 5.71 15.58 -7.83
N LYS A 34 5.02 16.12 -8.83
CA LYS A 34 4.02 17.18 -8.63
C LYS A 34 2.62 16.74 -8.98
N ASP A 35 2.51 15.84 -9.94
CA ASP A 35 1.24 15.48 -10.56
C ASP A 35 0.69 14.15 -10.04
N THR A 36 -0.63 14.00 -10.10
CA THR A 36 -1.31 12.73 -9.95
C THR A 36 -1.29 11.97 -11.27
N ALA A 37 -1.21 10.65 -11.24
CA ALA A 37 -1.37 9.80 -12.41
C ALA A 37 -2.67 9.00 -12.28
N THR A 38 -3.48 9.05 -13.31
CA THR A 38 -4.78 8.36 -13.32
C THR A 38 -5.03 7.77 -14.70
N ILE A 39 -5.50 6.53 -14.74
CA ILE A 39 -5.92 5.86 -15.97
C ILE A 39 -7.40 5.47 -15.88
N LYS A 40 -8.03 5.27 -17.01
CA LYS A 40 -9.34 4.61 -17.12
C LYS A 40 -9.15 3.21 -17.67
N TYR A 41 -9.61 2.20 -16.94
CA TYR A 41 -9.55 0.80 -17.35
C TYR A 41 -10.84 0.07 -16.95
N ASN A 42 -11.47 -0.60 -17.92
CA ASN A 42 -12.76 -1.29 -17.71
C ASN A 42 -13.82 -0.44 -16.99
N GLY A 43 -13.95 0.83 -17.41
CA GLY A 43 -14.92 1.77 -16.81
C GLY A 43 -14.52 2.34 -15.45
N LYS A 44 -13.43 1.86 -14.85
CA LYS A 44 -12.93 2.32 -13.55
C LYS A 44 -11.82 3.34 -13.71
N LYS A 45 -11.82 4.34 -12.84
CA LYS A 45 -10.78 5.36 -12.71
C LYS A 45 -9.77 4.91 -11.66
N ILE A 46 -8.55 4.60 -12.07
CA ILE A 46 -7.51 4.02 -11.24
C ILE A 46 -6.38 5.03 -11.08
N SER A 47 -5.96 5.29 -9.84
CA SER A 47 -4.84 6.18 -9.53
C SER A 47 -3.76 5.46 -8.73
N PHE A 48 -2.57 6.07 -8.66
CA PHE A 48 -1.37 5.45 -8.09
C PHE A 48 -0.78 6.31 -6.97
N LEU A 49 -0.26 5.64 -5.94
CA LEU A 49 0.53 6.24 -4.86
C LEU A 49 1.76 5.36 -4.58
N ILE A 50 2.78 5.95 -3.96
CA ILE A 50 3.97 5.24 -3.53
C ILE A 50 4.25 5.54 -2.06
N CYS A 51 4.09 4.53 -1.23
CA CYS A 51 4.51 4.48 0.18
C CYS A 51 4.11 5.74 0.98
N GLU A 52 5.05 6.66 1.26
CA GLU A 52 4.83 7.87 2.07
C GLU A 52 3.67 8.74 1.60
N ASP A 53 3.35 8.70 0.31
CA ASP A 53 2.22 9.45 -0.24
C ASP A 53 0.90 9.13 0.47
N VAL A 54 0.70 7.88 0.89
CA VAL A 54 -0.54 7.46 1.57
C VAL A 54 -0.60 7.91 3.02
N TRP A 55 0.56 8.17 3.64
CA TRP A 55 0.66 8.66 5.01
C TRP A 55 0.43 10.17 5.12
N THR A 56 0.74 10.89 4.06
CA THR A 56 0.63 12.34 4.00
C THR A 56 -0.83 12.77 3.87
N GLU A 57 -1.19 13.84 4.55
CA GLU A 57 -2.53 14.43 4.46
C GLU A 57 -2.77 15.05 3.08
N GLY A 58 -4.02 14.98 2.63
CA GLY A 58 -4.51 15.65 1.44
C GLY A 58 -4.32 14.89 0.13
N LEU A 59 -3.37 13.93 0.01
CA LEU A 59 -3.16 13.23 -1.25
C LEU A 59 -4.26 12.22 -1.55
N VAL A 60 -4.56 11.32 -0.62
CA VAL A 60 -5.64 10.33 -0.76
C VAL A 60 -6.98 11.05 -0.88
N GLU A 61 -7.22 12.02 -0.02
CA GLU A 61 -8.45 12.81 0.02
C GLU A 61 -8.69 13.58 -1.29
N SER A 62 -7.63 14.05 -1.92
CA SER A 62 -7.68 14.69 -3.24
C SER A 62 -8.12 13.70 -4.32
N LEU A 63 -7.62 12.46 -4.32
CA LEU A 63 -8.01 11.42 -5.26
C LEU A 63 -9.48 11.01 -5.06
N VAL A 64 -9.91 10.89 -3.81
CA VAL A 64 -11.33 10.64 -3.46
C VAL A 64 -12.23 11.74 -4.03
N LYS A 65 -11.89 13.01 -3.80
CA LYS A 65 -12.64 14.17 -4.35
C LYS A 65 -12.68 14.19 -5.88
N GLN A 66 -11.66 13.65 -6.54
CA GLN A 66 -11.60 13.52 -7.99
C GLN A 66 -12.45 12.35 -8.53
N GLY A 67 -13.11 11.57 -7.67
CA GLY A 67 -13.92 10.42 -8.03
C GLY A 67 -13.08 9.26 -8.59
N VAL A 68 -11.94 8.98 -7.97
CA VAL A 68 -11.14 7.79 -8.25
C VAL A 68 -11.85 6.57 -7.64
N ASP A 69 -12.03 5.50 -8.43
CA ASP A 69 -12.66 4.27 -7.97
C ASP A 69 -11.67 3.36 -7.22
N ILE A 70 -10.41 3.32 -7.68
CA ILE A 70 -9.38 2.44 -7.13
C ILE A 70 -8.07 3.20 -6.98
N ILE A 71 -7.47 3.13 -5.80
CA ILE A 71 -6.12 3.62 -5.53
C ILE A 71 -5.19 2.42 -5.37
N LEU A 72 -4.15 2.33 -6.19
CA LEU A 72 -3.09 1.33 -6.07
C LEU A 72 -1.88 1.97 -5.39
N CYS A 73 -1.55 1.51 -4.19
CA CYS A 73 -0.40 2.00 -3.42
C CYS A 73 0.65 0.90 -3.27
N ILE A 74 1.83 1.12 -3.86
CA ILE A 74 2.98 0.22 -3.69
C ILE A 74 3.88 0.73 -2.57
N ASN A 75 4.31 -0.17 -1.69
CA ASN A 75 5.01 0.19 -0.46
C ASN A 75 6.23 -0.71 -0.22
N ALA A 76 7.27 -0.12 0.32
CA ALA A 76 8.33 -0.76 1.07
C ALA A 76 8.30 -0.16 2.49
N SER A 77 7.22 -0.47 3.21
CA SER A 77 6.99 0.03 4.58
C SER A 77 7.69 -0.90 5.56
N PRO A 78 8.70 -0.40 6.31
CA PRO A 78 9.46 -1.24 7.23
C PRO A 78 8.61 -1.88 8.31
N PHE A 79 9.04 -3.06 8.72
CA PHE A 79 8.47 -3.78 9.85
C PHE A 79 8.67 -3.00 11.16
N GLU A 80 7.60 -2.96 11.94
CA GLU A 80 7.55 -2.48 13.32
C GLU A 80 6.44 -3.26 14.02
N VAL A 81 6.60 -3.58 15.28
CA VAL A 81 5.54 -4.21 16.08
C VAL A 81 4.27 -3.34 16.05
N LYS A 82 3.13 -3.97 15.74
CA LYS A 82 1.82 -3.29 15.54
C LYS A 82 1.72 -2.36 14.33
N LYS A 83 2.70 -2.35 13.42
CA LYS A 83 2.67 -1.49 12.23
C LYS A 83 1.51 -1.84 11.30
N GLN A 84 1.17 -3.12 11.19
CA GLN A 84 0.06 -3.56 10.34
C GLN A 84 -1.26 -2.89 10.72
N GLN A 85 -1.59 -2.85 12.00
CA GLN A 85 -2.79 -2.14 12.45
C GLN A 85 -2.73 -0.65 12.14
N LYS A 86 -1.57 -0.02 12.37
CA LYS A 86 -1.37 1.41 12.04
C LYS A 86 -1.60 1.68 10.53
N ARG A 87 -1.16 0.77 9.63
CA ARG A 87 -1.40 0.87 8.17
C ARG A 87 -2.90 0.85 7.86
N ILE A 88 -3.62 -0.11 8.43
CA ILE A 88 -5.06 -0.27 8.24
C ILE A 88 -5.82 0.95 8.79
N ASP A 89 -5.50 1.39 10.02
CA ASP A 89 -6.14 2.55 10.65
C ASP A 89 -5.93 3.82 9.83
N GLN A 90 -4.72 4.01 9.32
CA GLN A 90 -4.39 5.16 8.47
C GLN A 90 -5.26 5.21 7.20
N ILE A 91 -5.42 4.06 6.54
CA ILE A 91 -6.28 3.98 5.35
C ILE A 91 -7.74 4.17 5.72
N THR A 92 -8.19 3.52 6.80
CA THR A 92 -9.56 3.67 7.33
C THR A 92 -9.90 5.14 7.53
N ASN A 93 -9.04 5.89 8.22
CA ASN A 93 -9.26 7.30 8.51
C ASN A 93 -9.38 8.18 7.24
N LYS A 94 -8.75 7.78 6.14
CA LYS A 94 -8.74 8.56 4.90
C LYS A 94 -9.88 8.25 3.95
N ILE A 95 -10.35 7.00 3.89
CA ILE A 95 -11.30 6.59 2.85
C ILE A 95 -12.60 6.00 3.36
N ALA A 96 -12.75 5.72 4.66
CA ALA A 96 -14.01 5.21 5.20
C ALA A 96 -15.20 6.11 4.83
N GLY A 97 -16.33 5.49 4.43
CA GLY A 97 -17.54 6.17 3.99
C GLY A 97 -17.52 6.65 2.53
N ASN A 98 -16.42 6.51 1.80
CA ASN A 98 -16.29 6.94 0.42
C ASN A 98 -16.43 5.77 -0.58
N GLU A 99 -16.76 6.08 -1.83
CA GLU A 99 -16.85 5.11 -2.93
C GLU A 99 -15.49 4.87 -3.60
N VAL A 100 -14.52 4.37 -2.85
CA VAL A 100 -13.18 4.10 -3.33
C VAL A 100 -12.64 2.83 -2.67
N ALA A 101 -11.90 2.03 -3.42
CA ALA A 101 -11.11 0.94 -2.88
C ALA A 101 -9.61 1.31 -2.90
N LEU A 102 -8.88 0.98 -1.85
CA LEU A 102 -7.43 1.13 -1.81
C LEU A 102 -6.77 -0.24 -1.66
N VAL A 103 -5.89 -0.54 -2.62
CA VAL A 103 -5.02 -1.72 -2.62
C VAL A 103 -3.67 -1.31 -2.07
N TYR A 104 -3.34 -1.78 -0.88
CA TYR A 104 -2.06 -1.56 -0.22
C TYR A 104 -1.16 -2.78 -0.46
N LEU A 105 -0.22 -2.67 -1.39
CA LEU A 105 0.77 -3.70 -1.64
C LEU A 105 2.05 -3.37 -0.88
N ASN A 106 2.51 -4.28 0.00
CA ASN A 106 3.75 -4.09 0.75
C ASN A 106 4.81 -5.11 0.39
N ALA A 107 6.06 -4.67 0.37
CA ALA A 107 7.22 -5.54 0.15
C ALA A 107 7.34 -6.62 1.22
N LEU A 108 7.95 -7.74 0.86
CA LEU A 108 8.36 -8.81 1.76
C LEU A 108 9.85 -9.09 1.57
N GLY A 109 10.58 -9.22 2.66
CA GLY A 109 12.00 -9.58 2.66
C GLY A 109 12.84 -8.71 3.56
N GLY A 110 14.16 -8.96 3.58
CA GLY A 110 15.16 -8.14 4.25
C GLY A 110 16.00 -7.38 3.23
N GLN A 111 16.38 -6.16 3.56
CA GLN A 111 17.34 -5.37 2.78
C GLN A 111 18.12 -4.45 3.72
N ASP A 112 19.47 -4.55 3.67
CA ASP A 112 20.36 -3.81 4.55
C ASP A 112 19.97 -4.01 6.05
N ASN A 113 19.57 -2.94 6.72
CA ASN A 113 19.16 -2.97 8.13
C ASN A 113 17.63 -2.96 8.31
N VAL A 114 16.87 -3.27 7.27
CA VAL A 114 15.41 -3.14 7.26
C VAL A 114 14.75 -4.45 6.87
N VAL A 115 13.67 -4.79 7.55
CA VAL A 115 12.79 -5.91 7.22
C VAL A 115 11.44 -5.38 6.76
N PHE A 116 10.89 -5.99 5.71
CA PHE A 116 9.56 -5.72 5.19
C PHE A 116 8.68 -6.95 5.39
N ASP A 117 7.60 -6.79 6.10
CA ASP A 117 6.78 -7.89 6.63
C ASP A 117 5.64 -8.34 5.70
N GLY A 118 5.49 -7.75 4.53
CA GLY A 118 4.34 -8.04 3.68
C GLY A 118 3.04 -7.50 4.27
N GLY A 119 2.05 -8.36 4.52
CA GLY A 119 0.76 -7.94 5.08
C GLY A 119 -0.02 -7.01 4.14
N SER A 120 0.07 -7.24 2.83
CA SER A 120 -0.70 -6.48 1.84
C SER A 120 -2.20 -6.64 2.07
N PHE A 121 -2.98 -5.60 1.79
CA PHE A 121 -4.42 -5.64 2.04
C PHE A 121 -5.22 -4.78 1.06
N VAL A 122 -6.53 -4.99 1.04
CA VAL A 122 -7.48 -4.14 0.33
C VAL A 122 -8.51 -3.61 1.31
N TYR A 123 -8.67 -2.31 1.31
CA TYR A 123 -9.70 -1.61 2.07
C TYR A 123 -10.70 -0.95 1.10
N ASP A 124 -11.98 -1.29 1.25
CA ASP A 124 -13.08 -0.64 0.54
C ASP A 124 -13.72 0.39 1.47
N GLY A 125 -13.87 1.62 1.01
CA GLY A 125 -14.35 2.70 1.85
C GLY A 125 -15.78 2.50 2.41
N ARG A 126 -16.61 1.69 1.77
CA ARG A 126 -17.96 1.35 2.24
C ARG A 126 -18.03 0.05 3.02
N LYS A 127 -17.22 -0.94 2.65
CA LYS A 127 -17.26 -2.30 3.22
C LYS A 127 -16.24 -2.53 4.34
N GLY A 128 -15.22 -1.66 4.46
CA GLY A 128 -14.09 -1.81 5.38
C GLY A 128 -12.95 -2.66 4.81
N LEU A 129 -12.18 -3.31 5.67
CA LEU A 129 -11.12 -4.24 5.27
C LEU A 129 -11.76 -5.48 4.63
N ILE A 130 -11.59 -5.63 3.31
CA ILE A 130 -12.20 -6.73 2.54
C ILE A 130 -11.24 -7.88 2.29
N PHE A 131 -9.92 -7.61 2.35
CA PHE A 131 -8.91 -8.61 2.08
C PHE A 131 -7.59 -8.26 2.80
N GLU A 132 -6.90 -9.27 3.32
CA GLU A 132 -5.56 -9.13 3.91
C GLU A 132 -4.75 -10.39 3.67
N LEU A 133 -3.50 -10.23 3.21
CA LEU A 133 -2.52 -11.29 3.08
C LEU A 133 -1.75 -11.48 4.40
N PRO A 134 -1.26 -12.71 4.66
CA PRO A 134 -0.45 -12.96 5.84
C PRO A 134 0.85 -12.15 5.80
N GLN A 135 1.31 -11.73 6.98
CA GLN A 135 2.66 -11.21 7.16
C GLN A 135 3.69 -12.33 7.07
N PHE A 136 4.92 -12.01 6.74
CA PHE A 136 6.09 -12.91 6.68
C PHE A 136 5.93 -14.10 5.73
N SER A 137 5.06 -14.00 4.74
CA SER A 137 4.80 -15.07 3.76
C SER A 137 4.66 -14.50 2.36
N LEU A 138 5.39 -15.09 1.40
CA LEU A 138 5.23 -14.76 -0.01
C LEU A 138 3.94 -15.40 -0.54
N THR A 139 3.00 -14.55 -0.91
CA THR A 139 1.67 -14.98 -1.39
C THR A 139 1.25 -14.15 -2.59
N SER A 140 0.40 -14.75 -3.44
CA SER A 140 -0.21 -14.08 -4.58
C SER A 140 -1.67 -14.53 -4.68
N GLU A 141 -2.58 -13.55 -4.75
CA GLU A 141 -4.01 -13.81 -4.76
C GLU A 141 -4.73 -12.97 -5.82
N ILE A 142 -5.81 -13.51 -6.35
CA ILE A 142 -6.74 -12.79 -7.22
C ILE A 142 -7.90 -12.32 -6.37
N ILE A 143 -8.15 -11.01 -6.38
CA ILE A 143 -9.17 -10.38 -5.55
C ILE A 143 -10.29 -9.81 -6.42
N ASP A 144 -11.52 -10.29 -6.20
CA ASP A 144 -12.71 -9.64 -6.76
C ASP A 144 -13.19 -8.55 -5.79
N LEU A 145 -13.01 -7.29 -6.17
CA LEU A 145 -13.44 -6.14 -5.37
C LEU A 145 -14.96 -6.07 -5.17
N ASN A 146 -15.74 -6.75 -6.02
CA ASN A 146 -17.20 -6.78 -5.92
C ASN A 146 -17.70 -7.87 -4.96
N ALA A 147 -17.00 -9.00 -4.86
CA ALA A 147 -17.43 -10.16 -4.09
C ALA A 147 -17.47 -9.94 -2.58
N GLY A 148 -16.72 -8.96 -2.07
CA GLY A 148 -16.68 -8.68 -0.63
C GLY A 148 -16.07 -9.79 0.21
N THR A 149 -15.23 -10.63 -0.38
CA THR A 149 -14.57 -11.74 0.31
C THR A 149 -13.60 -11.18 1.37
N LYS A 150 -13.79 -11.58 2.61
CA LYS A 150 -12.91 -11.23 3.72
C LYS A 150 -12.06 -12.45 4.07
N LEU A 151 -10.75 -12.37 3.83
CA LEU A 151 -9.81 -13.31 4.43
C LEU A 151 -9.40 -12.78 5.80
N LEU A 152 -9.45 -13.68 6.80
CA LEU A 152 -8.94 -13.33 8.14
C LEU A 152 -7.44 -13.61 8.17
N PRO A 153 -6.62 -12.62 8.50
CA PRO A 153 -5.17 -12.80 8.61
C PRO A 153 -4.84 -13.76 9.75
N LYS A 154 -3.67 -14.38 9.69
CA LYS A 154 -3.12 -15.08 10.84
C LYS A 154 -2.77 -14.03 11.90
N ILE A 155 -3.40 -14.13 13.05
CA ILE A 155 -3.12 -13.26 14.20
C ILE A 155 -1.87 -13.80 14.90
N TYR A 156 -0.85 -12.97 15.02
CA TYR A 156 0.37 -13.25 15.77
C TYR A 156 0.35 -12.46 17.09
N ASN A 157 0.89 -13.05 18.14
CA ASN A 157 1.25 -12.27 19.32
C ASN A 157 2.57 -11.50 19.09
N ASP A 158 2.88 -10.53 19.96
CA ASP A 158 4.03 -9.65 19.77
C ASP A 158 5.37 -10.41 19.71
N LEU A 159 5.52 -11.53 20.44
CA LEU A 159 6.73 -12.35 20.43
C LEU A 159 6.86 -13.14 19.12
N GLU A 160 5.77 -13.72 18.63
CA GLU A 160 5.75 -14.40 17.32
C GLU A 160 6.08 -13.44 16.17
N ILE A 161 5.55 -12.21 16.21
CA ILE A 161 5.84 -11.18 15.22
C ILE A 161 7.34 -10.84 15.21
N ILE A 162 7.94 -10.64 16.38
CA ILE A 162 9.37 -10.35 16.51
C ILE A 162 10.20 -11.53 15.99
N LEU A 163 9.85 -12.76 16.39
CA LEU A 163 10.56 -13.96 15.96
C LEU A 163 10.50 -14.12 14.44
N ASN A 164 9.32 -13.96 13.82
CA ASN A 164 9.18 -14.05 12.38
C ASN A 164 9.98 -12.96 11.65
N GLY A 165 10.01 -11.74 12.19
CA GLY A 165 10.83 -10.65 11.66
C GLY A 165 12.32 -10.97 11.70
N LEU A 166 12.81 -11.54 12.80
CA LEU A 166 14.21 -11.97 12.93
C LEU A 166 14.55 -13.13 11.98
N VAL A 167 13.67 -14.11 11.85
CA VAL A 167 13.85 -15.22 10.89
C VAL A 167 13.92 -14.69 9.45
N LEU A 168 13.03 -13.77 9.09
CA LEU A 168 13.03 -13.17 7.75
C LEU A 168 14.29 -12.34 7.46
N ALA A 169 14.88 -11.71 8.49
CA ALA A 169 16.11 -10.95 8.37
C ALA A 169 17.36 -11.82 8.10
N LEU A 170 17.30 -13.13 8.41
CA LEU A 170 18.41 -14.08 8.24
C LEU A 170 18.39 -14.80 6.90
N HIS A 171 17.33 -14.68 6.13
CA HIS A 171 17.14 -15.29 4.80
C HIS A 171 17.43 -14.29 3.68
#